data_51e1d88967a7e5cc84b25fce575e4055
#
_entry.id   51e1d88967a7e5cc84b25fce575e4055
#
_cell.length_a   1.000
_cell.length_b   1.000
_cell.length_c   1.000
_cell.angle_alpha   90.00
_cell.angle_beta   90.00
_cell.angle_gamma   90.00
#
_symmetry.space_group_name_H-M   'P 1'
#
loop_
_entity.id
_entity.type
_entity.pdbx_description
1 polymer ?
#
loop_
_entity_poly.entity_id
_entity_poly.type
_entity_poly.pdbx_seq_one_letter_code
_entity_poly.pdbx_strand_id
1 'polypeptide(L)'
;MSDRFVYVTYIRTTPDKLWQALTDAAFTREYWWGMFLESDWKKGSPWAMKFNDGRLNTTGEVLESDPPRRLVLDWHNEYNPDLIGDGPSRATFEIEQLGEMAKLTVTHEAQPKLLNAVSGGWPKVLASLKSYLETGKALPNPANCPTAKESAA
;
A
#
# COMPACT_ATOMS: atom_id res chain seq x y z
N MET A 1 -0.67 22.76 3.71
CA MET A 1 -1.73 22.25 2.80
C MET A 1 -1.24 21.00 2.10
N SER A 2 -2.06 19.99 2.05
CA SER A 2 -1.69 18.73 1.40
C SER A 2 -2.12 18.73 -0.06
N ASP A 3 -1.41 17.96 -0.85
CA ASP A 3 -1.77 17.62 -2.22
C ASP A 3 -2.10 16.15 -2.32
N ARG A 4 -2.46 15.68 -3.50
CA ARG A 4 -2.81 14.28 -3.68
C ARG A 4 -2.23 13.69 -4.95
N PHE A 5 -1.98 12.40 -4.87
CA PHE A 5 -1.55 11.55 -5.98
C PHE A 5 -2.64 10.51 -6.22
N VAL A 6 -3.03 10.33 -7.46
CA VAL A 6 -4.04 9.33 -7.83
C VAL A 6 -3.44 8.38 -8.86
N TYR A 7 -3.60 7.08 -8.59
CA TYR A 7 -3.13 6.04 -9.52
C TYR A 7 -4.25 5.04 -9.75
N VAL A 8 -4.52 4.74 -11.01
CA VAL A 8 -5.57 3.81 -11.41
C VAL A 8 -4.93 2.64 -12.15
N THR A 9 -5.30 1.42 -11.77
CA THR A 9 -4.84 0.22 -12.48
C THR A 9 -5.99 -0.77 -12.64
N TYR A 10 -5.89 -1.60 -13.67
CA TYR A 10 -6.89 -2.62 -13.98
C TYR A 10 -6.22 -3.98 -13.89
N ILE A 11 -6.79 -4.89 -13.09
CA ILE A 11 -6.20 -6.19 -12.80
C ILE A 11 -7.20 -7.29 -13.12
N ARG A 12 -6.77 -8.31 -13.83
CA ARG A 12 -7.60 -9.48 -14.10
C ARG A 12 -7.74 -10.29 -12.81
N THR A 13 -8.69 -9.91 -11.99
CA THR A 13 -8.97 -10.53 -10.70
C THR A 13 -10.39 -10.16 -10.26
N THR A 14 -10.81 -10.65 -9.09
CA THR A 14 -12.08 -10.27 -8.49
C THR A 14 -11.85 -9.24 -7.37
N PRO A 15 -12.86 -8.43 -7.02
CA PRO A 15 -12.73 -7.54 -5.88
C PRO A 15 -12.36 -8.25 -4.58
N ASP A 16 -12.91 -9.44 -4.33
CA ASP A 16 -12.60 -10.19 -3.11
C ASP A 16 -11.13 -10.61 -3.06
N LYS A 17 -10.57 -11.09 -4.17
CA LYS A 17 -9.15 -11.46 -4.23
C LYS A 17 -8.25 -10.25 -4.11
N LEU A 18 -8.63 -9.13 -4.72
CA LEU A 18 -7.87 -7.89 -4.62
C LEU A 18 -7.88 -7.38 -3.19
N TRP A 19 -9.03 -7.40 -2.52
CA TRP A 19 -9.12 -7.05 -1.10
C TRP A 19 -8.21 -7.93 -0.26
N GLN A 20 -8.24 -9.23 -0.49
CA GLN A 20 -7.39 -10.17 0.21
C GLN A 20 -5.91 -9.85 -0.02
N ALA A 21 -5.53 -9.54 -1.26
CA ALA A 21 -4.16 -9.18 -1.58
C ALA A 21 -3.69 -7.91 -0.87
N LEU A 22 -4.60 -6.96 -0.61
CA LEU A 22 -4.26 -5.72 0.10
C LEU A 22 -4.17 -5.92 1.61
N THR A 23 -4.88 -6.90 2.17
CA THR A 23 -5.07 -7.02 3.62
C THR A 23 -4.44 -8.27 4.24
N ASP A 24 -3.97 -9.22 3.45
CA ASP A 24 -3.36 -10.45 3.95
C ASP A 24 -1.84 -10.33 3.88
N ALA A 25 -1.18 -10.48 5.04
CA ALA A 25 0.27 -10.35 5.14
C ALA A 25 1.02 -11.31 4.22
N ALA A 26 0.51 -12.55 4.04
CA ALA A 26 1.15 -13.51 3.15
C ALA A 26 1.16 -13.01 1.70
N PHE A 27 0.13 -12.29 1.29
CA PHE A 27 0.05 -11.71 -0.06
C PHE A 27 0.95 -10.47 -0.16
N THR A 28 0.89 -9.56 0.80
CA THR A 28 1.67 -8.33 0.73
C THR A 28 3.17 -8.61 0.73
N ARG A 29 3.63 -9.62 1.47
CA ARG A 29 5.04 -10.04 1.45
C ARG A 29 5.53 -10.40 0.06
N GLU A 30 4.66 -10.98 -0.76
CA GLU A 30 5.04 -11.42 -2.10
C GLU A 30 5.25 -10.26 -3.06
N TYR A 31 4.27 -9.38 -3.18
CA TYR A 31 4.36 -8.31 -4.18
C TYR A 31 4.99 -7.03 -3.65
N TRP A 32 5.13 -6.87 -2.35
CA TRP A 32 5.76 -5.70 -1.73
C TRP A 32 7.18 -6.01 -1.25
N TRP A 33 7.80 -7.02 -1.85
CA TRP A 33 9.21 -7.38 -1.68
C TRP A 33 9.62 -7.60 -0.23
N GLY A 34 8.82 -8.37 0.48
CA GLY A 34 9.08 -8.76 1.87
C GLY A 34 8.43 -7.86 2.90
N MET A 35 7.98 -6.68 2.52
CA MET A 35 7.21 -5.85 3.44
C MET A 35 5.80 -6.38 3.57
N PHE A 36 5.21 -6.27 4.75
CA PHE A 36 3.90 -6.82 5.01
C PHE A 36 3.06 -5.89 5.86
N LEU A 37 1.74 -5.97 5.66
CA LEU A 37 0.76 -5.16 6.37
C LEU A 37 0.03 -6.03 7.37
N GLU A 38 -0.17 -5.49 8.59
CA GLU A 38 -0.89 -6.19 9.67
C GLU A 38 -1.98 -5.31 10.25
N SER A 39 -3.16 -5.87 10.43
CA SER A 39 -4.31 -5.25 11.10
C SER A 39 -5.43 -6.28 11.13
N ASP A 40 -6.48 -6.02 11.92
CA ASP A 40 -7.72 -6.76 11.77
C ASP A 40 -8.63 -6.10 10.73
N TRP A 41 -8.22 -4.97 10.18
CA TRP A 41 -8.85 -4.25 9.08
C TRP A 41 -10.28 -3.80 9.35
N LYS A 42 -10.60 -3.55 10.61
CA LYS A 42 -11.88 -2.97 11.02
C LYS A 42 -11.72 -1.49 11.29
N LYS A 43 -12.77 -0.73 11.02
CA LYS A 43 -12.75 0.71 11.30
C LYS A 43 -12.35 0.98 12.75
N GLY A 44 -11.39 1.88 12.93
CA GLY A 44 -10.86 2.26 14.22
C GLY A 44 -9.69 1.42 14.71
N SER A 45 -9.37 0.32 14.02
CA SER A 45 -8.25 -0.53 14.40
C SER A 45 -6.93 0.04 13.96
N PRO A 46 -5.84 -0.23 14.70
CA PRO A 46 -4.51 0.13 14.23
C PRO A 46 -4.07 -0.78 13.08
N TRP A 47 -3.24 -0.26 12.21
CA TRP A 47 -2.58 -1.06 11.18
C TRP A 47 -1.12 -0.69 11.13
N ALA A 48 -0.30 -1.60 10.62
CA ALA A 48 1.13 -1.34 10.46
C ALA A 48 1.65 -2.01 9.20
N MET A 49 2.60 -1.33 8.54
CA MET A 49 3.42 -1.93 7.51
C MET A 49 4.81 -2.10 8.09
N LYS A 50 5.35 -3.31 7.98
CA LYS A 50 6.64 -3.65 8.55
C LYS A 50 7.61 -4.11 7.47
N PHE A 51 8.90 -3.84 7.70
CA PHE A 51 9.96 -4.46 6.92
C PHE A 51 9.98 -5.97 7.19
N ASN A 52 10.66 -6.71 6.33
CA ASN A 52 10.72 -8.17 6.46
C ASN A 52 11.26 -8.64 7.83
N ASP A 53 12.11 -7.83 8.47
CA ASP A 53 12.65 -8.13 9.79
C ASP A 53 11.76 -7.69 10.95
N GLY A 54 10.59 -7.13 10.67
CA GLY A 54 9.62 -6.72 11.69
C GLY A 54 9.71 -5.27 12.13
N ARG A 55 10.70 -4.50 11.65
CA ARG A 55 10.78 -3.07 11.99
C ARG A 55 9.63 -2.31 11.34
N LEU A 56 9.19 -1.25 12.01
CA LEU A 56 8.09 -0.43 11.52
C LEU A 56 8.52 0.42 10.32
N ASN A 57 7.73 0.36 9.26
CA ASN A 57 7.85 1.24 8.10
C ASN A 57 6.80 2.35 8.19
N THR A 58 5.55 1.98 8.41
CA THR A 58 4.41 2.89 8.40
C THR A 58 3.38 2.38 9.39
N THR A 59 2.68 3.30 10.07
CA THR A 59 1.59 2.95 10.98
C THR A 59 0.42 3.88 10.75
N GLY A 60 -0.71 3.54 11.34
CA GLY A 60 -1.89 4.39 11.30
C GLY A 60 -3.12 3.71 11.84
N GLU A 61 -4.26 4.28 11.51
CA GLU A 61 -5.56 3.76 11.90
C GLU A 61 -6.38 3.46 10.66
N VAL A 62 -7.22 2.44 10.71
CA VAL A 62 -8.19 2.16 9.66
C VAL A 62 -9.34 3.14 9.81
N LEU A 63 -9.42 4.13 8.91
CA LEU A 63 -10.43 5.18 8.99
C LEU A 63 -11.77 4.73 8.42
N GLU A 64 -11.76 3.91 7.37
CA GLU A 64 -12.96 3.29 6.79
C GLU A 64 -12.62 1.90 6.29
N SER A 65 -13.55 0.96 6.44
CA SER A 65 -13.39 -0.40 5.92
C SER A 65 -14.74 -0.90 5.43
N ASP A 66 -14.87 -0.99 4.11
CA ASP A 66 -16.07 -1.50 3.44
C ASP A 66 -15.64 -2.56 2.42
N PRO A 67 -15.35 -3.80 2.87
CA PRO A 67 -14.89 -4.85 1.97
C PRO A 67 -15.97 -5.25 0.96
N PRO A 68 -15.61 -5.54 -0.26
CA PRO A 68 -14.29 -5.41 -0.87
C PRO A 68 -14.13 -4.11 -1.69
N ARG A 69 -14.80 -3.04 -1.33
CA ARG A 69 -14.95 -1.85 -2.17
C ARG A 69 -14.08 -0.67 -1.77
N ARG A 70 -13.88 -0.46 -0.47
CA ARG A 70 -13.21 0.77 -0.01
C ARG A 70 -12.46 0.54 1.29
N LEU A 71 -11.23 1.03 1.32
CA LEU A 71 -10.38 1.02 2.52
C LEU A 71 -9.67 2.36 2.60
N VAL A 72 -9.79 3.03 3.74
CA VAL A 72 -9.14 4.32 3.97
C VAL A 72 -8.23 4.19 5.18
N LEU A 73 -6.97 4.52 5.01
CA LEU A 73 -5.95 4.39 6.04
C LEU A 73 -5.32 5.74 6.36
N ASP A 74 -5.21 6.05 7.64
CA ASP A 74 -4.31 7.08 8.13
C ASP A 74 -2.89 6.52 7.98
N TRP A 75 -1.94 7.32 7.53
CA TRP A 75 -0.65 6.82 7.04
C TRP A 75 0.49 7.68 7.57
N HIS A 76 1.29 7.12 8.49
CA HIS A 76 2.42 7.81 9.13
C HIS A 76 3.70 7.07 8.85
N ASN A 77 4.66 7.72 8.22
CA ASN A 77 5.99 7.13 8.03
C ASN A 77 6.69 7.03 9.38
N GLU A 78 7.37 5.90 9.63
CA GLU A 78 8.00 5.64 10.92
C GLU A 78 9.52 5.43 10.84
N TYR A 79 10.12 5.48 9.65
CA TYR A 79 11.53 5.15 9.55
C TYR A 79 12.39 6.26 8.91
N ASN A 80 11.79 7.17 8.19
CA ASN A 80 12.54 8.23 7.50
C ASN A 80 12.22 9.59 8.13
N PRO A 81 13.21 10.22 8.82
CA PRO A 81 12.97 11.49 9.51
C PRO A 81 12.37 12.59 8.64
N ASP A 82 12.77 12.67 7.38
CA ASP A 82 12.23 13.68 6.46
C ASP A 82 10.73 13.46 6.19
N LEU A 83 10.30 12.20 6.11
CA LEU A 83 8.92 11.86 5.86
C LEU A 83 8.07 11.95 7.12
N ILE A 84 8.66 11.58 8.26
CA ILE A 84 8.00 11.74 9.58
C ILE A 84 7.66 13.22 9.81
N GLY A 85 8.57 14.11 9.41
CA GLY A 85 8.39 15.55 9.58
C GLY A 85 7.19 16.11 8.83
N ASP A 86 6.76 15.47 7.76
CA ASP A 86 5.58 15.90 7.00
C ASP A 86 4.26 15.57 7.73
N GLY A 87 4.32 14.73 8.76
CA GLY A 87 3.15 14.36 9.56
C GLY A 87 2.28 13.31 8.88
N PRO A 88 1.02 13.16 9.36
CA PRO A 88 0.12 12.14 8.86
C PRO A 88 -0.33 12.41 7.44
N SER A 89 -0.67 11.34 6.74
CA SER A 89 -1.24 11.38 5.41
C SER A 89 -2.41 10.41 5.34
N ARG A 90 -3.05 10.32 4.18
CA ARG A 90 -4.20 9.44 4.02
C ARG A 90 -4.10 8.69 2.70
N ALA A 91 -4.25 7.37 2.77
CA ALA A 91 -4.31 6.51 1.60
C ALA A 91 -5.71 5.93 1.46
N THR A 92 -6.32 6.09 0.29
CA THR A 92 -7.65 5.59 -0.01
C THR A 92 -7.56 4.58 -1.14
N PHE A 93 -8.13 3.39 -0.90
CA PHE A 93 -8.18 2.30 -1.88
C PHE A 93 -9.63 2.09 -2.27
N GLU A 94 -9.93 2.18 -3.57
CA GLU A 94 -11.28 1.97 -4.08
C GLU A 94 -11.26 0.89 -5.14
N ILE A 95 -12.14 -0.10 -5.02
CA ILE A 95 -12.18 -1.27 -5.88
C ILE A 95 -13.55 -1.36 -6.56
N GLU A 96 -13.54 -1.50 -7.88
CA GLU A 96 -14.76 -1.60 -8.67
C GLU A 96 -14.63 -2.76 -9.64
N GLN A 97 -15.66 -3.60 -9.72
CA GLN A 97 -15.67 -4.70 -10.67
C GLN A 97 -16.07 -4.20 -12.06
N LEU A 98 -15.26 -4.54 -13.07
CA LEU A 98 -15.53 -4.20 -14.47
C LEU A 98 -15.40 -5.49 -15.31
N GLY A 99 -16.51 -6.22 -15.46
CA GLY A 99 -16.48 -7.49 -16.18
C GLY A 99 -15.53 -8.48 -15.50
N GLU A 100 -14.51 -8.93 -16.23
CA GLU A 100 -13.54 -9.89 -15.70
C GLU A 100 -12.33 -9.21 -15.02
N MET A 101 -12.41 -7.90 -14.81
CA MET A 101 -11.34 -7.12 -14.18
C MET A 101 -11.85 -6.41 -12.94
N ALA A 102 -10.92 -6.10 -12.06
CA ALA A 102 -11.13 -5.15 -10.98
C ALA A 102 -10.35 -3.88 -11.27
N LYS A 103 -11.00 -2.73 -11.09
CA LYS A 103 -10.34 -1.43 -11.17
C LYS A 103 -9.94 -1.03 -9.76
N LEU A 104 -8.66 -0.76 -9.55
CA LEU A 104 -8.15 -0.27 -8.28
C LEU A 104 -7.71 1.18 -8.44
N THR A 105 -8.27 2.05 -7.61
CA THR A 105 -7.85 3.45 -7.53
C THR A 105 -7.22 3.67 -6.17
N VAL A 106 -5.97 4.16 -6.17
CA VAL A 106 -5.28 4.55 -4.95
C VAL A 106 -5.12 6.06 -4.98
N THR A 107 -5.62 6.71 -3.93
CA THR A 107 -5.48 8.16 -3.74
C THR A 107 -4.68 8.38 -2.47
N HIS A 108 -3.57 9.10 -2.55
CA HIS A 108 -2.75 9.40 -1.38
C HIS A 108 -2.65 10.91 -1.22
N GLU A 109 -3.13 11.41 -0.09
CA GLU A 109 -3.11 12.83 0.24
C GLU A 109 -2.03 13.06 1.29
N ALA A 110 -1.06 13.93 1.01
CA ALA A 110 0.11 14.13 1.87
C ALA A 110 0.76 15.48 1.65
N GLN A 111 1.64 15.85 2.58
CA GLN A 111 2.53 16.99 2.43
C GLN A 111 3.62 16.66 1.39
N PRO A 112 4.31 17.67 0.83
CA PRO A 112 5.12 17.49 -0.37
C PRO A 112 6.20 16.41 -0.36
N LYS A 113 6.95 16.27 0.74
CA LYS A 113 8.03 15.27 0.78
C LYS A 113 7.48 13.84 0.77
N LEU A 114 6.47 13.60 1.60
CA LEU A 114 5.84 12.28 1.67
C LEU A 114 5.10 11.99 0.36
N LEU A 115 4.40 12.98 -0.18
CA LEU A 115 3.68 12.81 -1.44
C LEU A 115 4.64 12.44 -2.57
N ASN A 116 5.79 13.10 -2.64
CA ASN A 116 6.80 12.78 -3.64
C ASN A 116 7.32 11.34 -3.49
N ALA A 117 7.55 10.91 -2.25
CA ALA A 117 8.03 9.56 -1.99
C ALA A 117 7.00 8.50 -2.42
N VAL A 118 5.73 8.65 -2.01
CA VAL A 118 4.70 7.67 -2.32
C VAL A 118 4.31 7.70 -3.80
N SER A 119 4.38 8.85 -4.46
CA SER A 119 4.06 8.93 -5.89
C SER A 119 5.10 8.20 -6.75
N GLY A 120 6.32 8.03 -6.24
CA GLY A 120 7.33 7.18 -6.88
C GLY A 120 7.15 5.70 -6.54
N GLY A 121 6.62 5.40 -5.36
CA GLY A 121 6.45 4.03 -4.87
C GLY A 121 5.20 3.31 -5.37
N TRP A 122 4.05 3.97 -5.35
CA TRP A 122 2.79 3.34 -5.70
C TRP A 122 2.79 2.67 -7.09
N PRO A 123 3.27 3.33 -8.16
CA PRO A 123 3.26 2.69 -9.48
C PRO A 123 4.03 1.36 -9.52
N LYS A 124 5.15 1.29 -8.81
CA LYS A 124 5.98 0.07 -8.76
C LYS A 124 5.30 -1.03 -7.97
N VAL A 125 4.78 -0.71 -6.80
CA VAL A 125 4.08 -1.67 -5.94
C VAL A 125 2.84 -2.20 -6.63
N LEU A 126 2.05 -1.33 -7.24
CA LEU A 126 0.80 -1.74 -7.89
C LEU A 126 1.05 -2.52 -9.17
N ALA A 127 2.15 -2.25 -9.91
CA ALA A 127 2.55 -3.07 -11.04
C ALA A 127 2.94 -4.47 -10.57
N SER A 128 3.64 -4.58 -9.43
CA SER A 128 4.01 -5.86 -8.83
C SER A 128 2.78 -6.63 -8.36
N LEU A 129 1.83 -5.93 -7.72
CA LEU A 129 0.55 -6.51 -7.30
C LEU A 129 -0.22 -7.08 -8.50
N LYS A 130 -0.31 -6.31 -9.57
CA LYS A 130 -1.00 -6.74 -10.80
C LYS A 130 -0.35 -8.00 -11.37
N SER A 131 0.98 -8.01 -11.47
CA SER A 131 1.72 -9.17 -11.97
C SER A 131 1.46 -10.38 -11.09
N TYR A 132 1.53 -10.21 -9.77
CA TYR A 132 1.33 -11.30 -8.83
C TYR A 132 -0.08 -11.90 -8.95
N LEU A 133 -1.11 -11.07 -9.03
CA LEU A 133 -2.49 -11.56 -9.14
C LEU A 133 -2.79 -12.19 -10.49
N GLU A 134 -2.19 -11.70 -11.57
CA GLU A 134 -2.46 -12.22 -12.91
C GLU A 134 -1.61 -13.42 -13.29
N THR A 135 -0.38 -13.53 -12.76
CA THR A 135 0.56 -14.57 -13.17
C THR A 135 1.07 -15.45 -12.04
N GLY A 136 0.80 -15.08 -10.79
CA GLY A 136 1.35 -15.77 -9.63
C GLY A 136 2.76 -15.34 -9.25
N LYS A 137 3.33 -14.38 -9.98
CA LYS A 137 4.70 -13.91 -9.74
C LYS A 137 4.73 -12.39 -9.58
N ALA A 138 5.35 -11.93 -8.51
CA ALA A 138 5.61 -10.51 -8.30
C ALA A 138 6.70 -10.03 -9.25
N LEU A 139 6.80 -8.71 -9.42
CA LEU A 139 7.90 -8.12 -10.16
C LEU A 139 9.18 -8.12 -9.31
N PRO A 140 10.37 -8.04 -9.94
CA PRO A 140 11.61 -7.91 -9.18
C PRO A 140 11.62 -6.63 -8.35
N ASN A 141 12.31 -6.65 -7.21
CA ASN A 141 12.44 -5.48 -6.36
C ASN A 141 13.17 -4.36 -7.09
N PRO A 142 12.55 -3.20 -7.30
CA PRO A 142 13.25 -2.08 -7.92
C PRO A 142 14.33 -1.53 -6.97
N ALA A 143 15.42 -1.03 -7.55
CA ALA A 143 16.59 -0.62 -6.79
C ALA A 143 16.33 0.48 -5.77
N ASN A 144 15.29 1.27 -5.99
CA ASN A 144 14.96 2.39 -5.09
C ASN A 144 13.79 2.11 -4.15
N CYS A 145 13.38 0.84 -4.05
CA CYS A 145 12.36 0.45 -3.08
C CYS A 145 13.06 -0.07 -1.83
N PRO A 146 12.80 0.51 -0.64
CA PRO A 146 13.51 0.10 0.56
C PRO A 146 13.16 -1.33 0.97
N THR A 147 14.19 -2.06 1.42
CA THR A 147 14.05 -3.36 2.06
C THR A 147 14.61 -3.24 3.47
N ALA A 148 14.43 -4.27 4.29
CA ALA A 148 15.00 -4.28 5.63
C ALA A 148 16.51 -4.02 5.62
N LYS A 149 17.22 -4.62 4.66
CA LYS A 149 18.66 -4.47 4.53
C LYS A 149 19.06 -3.06 4.14
N GLU A 150 18.38 -2.48 3.17
CA GLU A 150 18.67 -1.13 2.67
C GLU A 150 18.37 -0.08 3.73
N SER A 151 17.27 -0.24 4.45
CA SER A 151 16.87 0.73 5.46
C SER A 151 17.75 0.69 6.70
N ALA A 152 18.57 -0.35 6.88
CA ALA A 152 19.51 -0.45 7.98
C ALA A 152 20.81 0.29 7.69
N ALA A 153 21.06 0.65 6.45
CA ALA A 153 22.30 1.31 6.03
C ALA A 153 22.29 2.81 6.39
#